data_707c245f876ec9aa24a89dd079e54949
#
_entry.id   707c245f876ec9aa24a89dd079e54949
#
_cell.length_a   1.000
_cell.length_b   1.000
_cell.length_c   1.000
_cell.angle_alpha   90.00
_cell.angle_beta   90.00
_cell.angle_gamma   90.00
#
_symmetry.space_group_name_H-M   'P 1'
#
loop_
_entity.id
_entity.type
_entity.pdbx_description
1 polymer ?
#
loop_
_entity_poly.entity_id
_entity_poly.type
_entity_poly.pdbx_seq_one_letter_code
_entity_poly.pdbx_strand_id
1 'polypeptide(L)'
;MVRKLLLGTLALLVLVCALLTATWMSLRAAPAPEGRLLATSEAERYLLAAARAGDVEVVIGLIKAGTPVEARDARGFSPLILAAYHGHADTVRALLAAGADACAGDNRGNTALMGAAFKGYADIVGLLNQQPCAVDQANGLGQTALMFASLFGRTEVVEQLRKHGASPELRDASGRSAQDWAATQTPAAPVAPEPSASAR
;
A
#
# COMPACT_ATOMS: atom_id res chain seq x y z
N MET A 1 0.83 -75.27 -19.63
CA MET A 1 1.93 -74.27 -19.61
C MET A 1 1.45 -72.87 -19.86
N VAL A 2 0.51 -72.55 -20.72
CA VAL A 2 0.04 -71.25 -21.12
C VAL A 2 -0.52 -70.34 -19.94
N ARG A 3 -1.22 -70.98 -18.97
CA ARG A 3 -1.84 -70.31 -17.84
C ARG A 3 -0.84 -69.63 -16.84
N LYS A 4 0.36 -70.28 -16.70
CA LYS A 4 1.44 -69.75 -15.84
C LYS A 4 2.18 -68.59 -16.50
N LEU A 5 2.27 -68.58 -17.84
CA LEU A 5 2.86 -67.47 -18.59
C LEU A 5 1.97 -66.22 -18.56
N LEU A 6 0.65 -66.35 -18.68
CA LEU A 6 -0.32 -65.24 -18.62
C LEU A 6 -0.36 -64.56 -17.25
N LEU A 7 -0.23 -65.34 -16.16
CA LEU A 7 -0.20 -64.77 -14.80
C LEU A 7 1.11 -64.02 -14.53
N GLY A 8 2.24 -64.44 -15.08
CA GLY A 8 3.52 -63.78 -14.97
C GLY A 8 3.55 -62.42 -15.72
N THR A 9 2.96 -62.34 -16.92
CA THR A 9 2.90 -61.12 -17.70
C THR A 9 1.95 -60.11 -17.08
N LEU A 10 0.83 -60.55 -16.50
CA LEU A 10 -0.10 -59.65 -15.81
C LEU A 10 0.51 -59.05 -14.54
N ALA A 11 1.26 -59.86 -13.76
CA ALA A 11 1.96 -59.36 -12.56
C ALA A 11 3.05 -58.35 -12.90
N LEU A 12 3.78 -58.56 -14.01
CA LEU A 12 4.80 -57.61 -14.47
C LEU A 12 4.20 -56.26 -14.92
N LEU A 13 3.07 -56.35 -15.63
CA LEU A 13 2.34 -55.13 -16.08
C LEU A 13 1.81 -54.28 -14.89
N VAL A 14 1.27 -54.93 -13.87
CA VAL A 14 0.81 -54.26 -12.65
C VAL A 14 1.98 -53.60 -11.90
N LEU A 15 3.13 -54.26 -11.84
CA LEU A 15 4.34 -53.74 -11.18
C LEU A 15 4.92 -52.54 -11.93
N VAL A 16 4.94 -52.56 -13.26
CA VAL A 16 5.37 -51.43 -14.10
C VAL A 16 4.40 -50.27 -14.00
N CYS A 17 3.10 -50.50 -13.99
CA CYS A 17 2.10 -49.46 -13.78
C CYS A 17 2.24 -48.83 -12.37
N ALA A 18 2.47 -49.60 -11.33
CA ALA A 18 2.68 -49.10 -9.96
C ALA A 18 3.97 -48.28 -9.86
N LEU A 19 5.05 -48.66 -10.53
CA LEU A 19 6.29 -47.91 -10.57
C LEU A 19 6.13 -46.58 -11.37
N LEU A 20 5.41 -46.62 -12.48
CA LEU A 20 5.12 -45.40 -13.27
C LEU A 20 4.21 -44.45 -12.54
N THR A 21 3.21 -44.93 -11.80
CA THR A 21 2.35 -44.05 -10.98
C THR A 21 3.09 -43.46 -9.78
N ALA A 22 3.98 -44.24 -9.14
CA ALA A 22 4.81 -43.72 -8.04
C ALA A 22 5.81 -42.63 -8.51
N THR A 23 6.44 -42.84 -9.69
CA THR A 23 7.32 -41.79 -10.28
C THR A 23 6.54 -40.57 -10.74
N TRP A 24 5.31 -40.74 -11.25
CA TRP A 24 4.44 -39.64 -11.65
C TRP A 24 3.94 -38.83 -10.45
N MET A 25 3.67 -39.50 -9.33
CA MET A 25 3.27 -38.89 -8.08
C MET A 25 4.43 -38.11 -7.41
N SER A 26 5.67 -38.63 -7.51
CA SER A 26 6.88 -37.95 -7.03
C SER A 26 7.25 -36.73 -7.87
N LEU A 27 6.95 -36.73 -9.18
CA LEU A 27 7.16 -35.54 -10.03
C LEU A 27 6.11 -34.44 -9.79
N ARG A 28 4.91 -34.77 -9.28
CA ARG A 28 3.86 -33.79 -8.96
C ARG A 28 4.03 -33.12 -7.59
N ALA A 29 4.82 -33.70 -6.71
CA ALA A 29 5.12 -33.18 -5.40
C ALA A 29 6.47 -32.43 -5.37
N ALA A 30 6.82 -31.74 -6.45
CA ALA A 30 7.91 -30.76 -6.37
C ALA A 30 7.45 -29.67 -5.39
N PRO A 31 8.16 -29.44 -4.25
CA PRO A 31 7.86 -28.32 -3.38
C PRO A 31 7.94 -27.05 -4.24
N ALA A 32 6.95 -26.19 -4.11
CA ALA A 32 7.04 -24.87 -4.72
C ALA A 32 8.38 -24.26 -4.33
N PRO A 33 9.19 -23.75 -5.26
CA PRO A 33 10.52 -23.32 -4.97
C PRO A 33 10.47 -22.23 -3.86
N GLU A 34 11.11 -22.49 -2.73
CA GLU A 34 11.23 -21.53 -1.62
C GLU A 34 11.73 -20.16 -2.10
N GLY A 35 12.47 -20.13 -3.20
CA GLY A 35 12.88 -18.91 -3.89
C GLY A 35 11.75 -18.02 -4.38
N ARG A 36 10.52 -18.55 -4.59
CA ARG A 36 9.40 -17.74 -5.05
C ARG A 36 8.79 -16.90 -3.91
N LEU A 37 8.76 -17.41 -2.69
CA LEU A 37 8.29 -16.66 -1.51
C LEU A 37 9.30 -15.56 -1.12
N LEU A 38 10.60 -15.87 -1.19
CA LEU A 38 11.67 -14.89 -0.97
C LEU A 38 11.68 -13.82 -2.07
N ALA A 39 11.50 -14.23 -3.34
CA ALA A 39 11.40 -13.29 -4.46
C ALA A 39 10.17 -12.37 -4.33
N THR A 40 9.03 -12.88 -3.84
CA THR A 40 7.83 -12.07 -3.61
C THR A 40 8.07 -11.02 -2.53
N SER A 41 8.65 -11.41 -1.40
CA SER A 41 8.97 -10.46 -0.32
C SER A 41 10.02 -9.42 -0.73
N GLU A 42 10.95 -9.77 -1.58
CA GLU A 42 11.93 -8.84 -2.13
C GLU A 42 11.29 -7.85 -3.11
N ALA A 43 10.44 -8.32 -4.01
CA ALA A 43 9.69 -7.46 -4.92
C ALA A 43 8.77 -6.47 -4.16
N GLU A 44 8.12 -6.90 -3.08
CA GLU A 44 7.34 -6.03 -2.21
C GLU A 44 8.21 -4.95 -1.55
N ARG A 45 9.41 -5.29 -1.09
CA ARG A 45 10.36 -4.32 -0.54
C ARG A 45 10.80 -3.29 -1.58
N TYR A 46 11.03 -3.73 -2.83
CA TYR A 46 11.34 -2.82 -3.93
C TYR A 46 10.15 -1.91 -4.26
N LEU A 47 8.93 -2.45 -4.27
CA LEU A 47 7.70 -1.65 -4.49
C LEU A 47 7.55 -0.54 -3.43
N LEU A 48 7.74 -0.88 -2.14
CA LEU A 48 7.70 0.09 -1.05
C LEU A 48 8.80 1.15 -1.17
N ALA A 49 10.01 0.74 -1.58
CA ALA A 49 11.12 1.66 -1.79
C ALA A 49 10.87 2.61 -2.97
N ALA A 50 10.39 2.09 -4.11
CA ALA A 50 10.04 2.85 -5.30
C ALA A 50 8.91 3.85 -5.01
N ALA A 51 7.87 3.43 -4.28
CA ALA A 51 6.77 4.31 -3.87
C ALA A 51 7.25 5.45 -2.96
N ARG A 52 8.19 5.17 -2.05
CA ARG A 52 8.81 6.20 -1.19
C ARG A 52 9.68 7.17 -1.98
N ALA A 53 10.35 6.70 -3.04
CA ALA A 53 11.22 7.51 -3.90
C ALA A 53 10.43 8.28 -4.98
N GLY A 54 9.19 7.90 -5.25
CA GLY A 54 8.38 8.47 -6.32
C GLY A 54 8.71 7.92 -7.71
N ASP A 55 9.35 6.75 -7.80
CA ASP A 55 9.70 6.12 -9.06
C ASP A 55 8.47 5.40 -9.65
N VAL A 56 7.70 6.17 -10.42
CA VAL A 56 6.44 5.71 -11.04
C VAL A 56 6.67 4.52 -11.97
N GLU A 57 7.76 4.53 -12.75
CA GLU A 57 8.03 3.49 -13.74
C GLU A 57 8.33 2.16 -13.06
N VAL A 58 9.15 2.17 -12.01
CA VAL A 58 9.45 0.98 -11.22
C VAL A 58 8.20 0.48 -10.51
N VAL A 59 7.38 1.37 -9.93
CA VAL A 59 6.11 1.00 -9.28
C VAL A 59 5.19 0.28 -10.27
N ILE A 60 4.96 0.87 -11.46
CA ILE A 60 4.11 0.27 -12.49
C ILE A 60 4.69 -1.06 -12.97
N GLY A 61 6.01 -1.12 -13.18
CA GLY A 61 6.71 -2.34 -13.64
C GLY A 61 6.53 -3.50 -12.65
N LEU A 62 6.74 -3.26 -11.35
CA LEU A 62 6.59 -4.26 -10.31
C LEU A 62 5.15 -4.76 -10.17
N ILE A 63 4.16 -3.86 -10.22
CA ILE A 63 2.74 -4.22 -10.16
C ILE A 63 2.35 -5.07 -11.39
N LYS A 64 2.79 -4.69 -12.60
CA LYS A 64 2.56 -5.49 -13.81
C LYS A 64 3.24 -6.85 -13.75
N ALA A 65 4.36 -6.98 -13.06
CA ALA A 65 5.03 -8.25 -12.81
C ALA A 65 4.34 -9.12 -11.76
N GLY A 66 3.23 -8.65 -11.15
CA GLY A 66 2.42 -9.39 -10.20
C GLY A 66 2.76 -9.13 -8.73
N THR A 67 3.54 -8.10 -8.42
CA THR A 67 3.77 -7.68 -7.03
C THR A 67 2.47 -7.11 -6.46
N PRO A 68 2.02 -7.57 -5.27
CA PRO A 68 0.80 -7.06 -4.65
C PRO A 68 0.86 -5.55 -4.38
N VAL A 69 -0.14 -4.80 -4.87
CA VAL A 69 -0.23 -3.34 -4.66
C VAL A 69 -0.36 -2.98 -3.18
N GLU A 70 -0.91 -3.89 -2.36
CA GLU A 70 -1.10 -3.77 -0.91
C GLU A 70 0.07 -4.33 -0.09
N ALA A 71 1.28 -4.39 -0.65
CA ALA A 71 2.48 -4.70 0.11
C ALA A 71 2.59 -3.80 1.35
N ARG A 72 3.12 -4.33 2.47
CA ARG A 72 3.23 -3.57 3.71
C ARG A 72 4.58 -3.76 4.38
N ASP A 73 5.13 -2.67 4.92
CA ASP A 73 6.32 -2.77 5.77
C ASP A 73 5.95 -3.19 7.21
N ALA A 74 6.95 -3.36 8.07
CA ALA A 74 6.75 -3.77 9.47
C ALA A 74 5.89 -2.79 10.28
N ARG A 75 5.73 -1.53 9.85
CA ARG A 75 4.87 -0.52 10.45
C ARG A 75 3.47 -0.47 9.82
N GLY A 76 3.21 -1.31 8.82
CA GLY A 76 1.96 -1.36 8.07
C GLY A 76 1.85 -0.31 6.98
N PHE A 77 2.92 0.41 6.63
CA PHE A 77 2.87 1.37 5.54
C PHE A 77 2.71 0.66 4.20
N SER A 78 1.67 1.03 3.45
CA SER A 78 1.48 0.59 2.07
C SER A 78 2.26 1.50 1.10
N PRO A 79 2.45 1.07 -0.17
CA PRO A 79 3.01 1.93 -1.21
C PRO A 79 2.24 3.26 -1.34
N LEU A 80 0.91 3.22 -1.24
CA LEU A 80 0.06 4.43 -1.33
C LEU A 80 0.32 5.40 -0.17
N ILE A 81 0.41 4.89 1.07
CA ILE A 81 0.73 5.73 2.24
C ILE A 81 2.11 6.36 2.08
N LEU A 82 3.11 5.59 1.62
CA LEU A 82 4.47 6.10 1.41
C LEU A 82 4.51 7.17 0.32
N ALA A 83 3.91 6.93 -0.85
CA ALA A 83 3.86 7.90 -1.93
C ALA A 83 3.16 9.20 -1.52
N ALA A 84 2.02 9.09 -0.82
CA ALA A 84 1.27 10.25 -0.34
C ALA A 84 2.05 11.05 0.72
N TYR A 85 2.70 10.38 1.67
CA TYR A 85 3.50 11.03 2.71
C TYR A 85 4.73 11.74 2.15
N HIS A 86 5.31 11.23 1.05
CA HIS A 86 6.51 11.80 0.42
C HIS A 86 6.21 12.77 -0.73
N GLY A 87 4.94 13.02 -1.07
CA GLY A 87 4.54 14.06 -2.02
C GLY A 87 4.58 13.62 -3.50
N HIS A 88 4.51 12.32 -3.77
CA HIS A 88 4.64 11.78 -5.13
C HIS A 88 3.27 11.59 -5.80
N ALA A 89 2.67 12.68 -6.29
CA ALA A 89 1.32 12.68 -6.86
C ALA A 89 1.13 11.71 -8.03
N ASP A 90 2.13 11.58 -8.91
CA ASP A 90 2.05 10.67 -10.06
C ASP A 90 2.09 9.21 -9.61
N THR A 91 2.89 8.90 -8.59
CA THR A 91 2.93 7.57 -7.97
C THR A 91 1.61 7.25 -7.27
N VAL A 92 1.02 8.23 -6.57
CA VAL A 92 -0.33 8.09 -5.96
C VAL A 92 -1.37 7.77 -7.03
N ARG A 93 -1.39 8.49 -8.17
CA ARG A 93 -2.30 8.20 -9.29
C ARG A 93 -2.11 6.79 -9.83
N ALA A 94 -0.86 6.38 -10.06
CA ALA A 94 -0.54 5.06 -10.57
C ALA A 94 -1.00 3.94 -9.62
N LEU A 95 -0.79 4.11 -8.32
CA LEU A 95 -1.21 3.14 -7.28
C LEU A 95 -2.74 3.06 -7.17
N LEU A 96 -3.44 4.20 -7.17
CA LEU A 96 -4.91 4.22 -7.17
C LEU A 96 -5.48 3.57 -8.44
N ALA A 97 -4.89 3.85 -9.61
CA ALA A 97 -5.28 3.21 -10.86
C ALA A 97 -5.02 1.69 -10.87
N ALA A 98 -4.05 1.22 -10.11
CA ALA A 98 -3.76 -0.19 -9.90
C ALA A 98 -4.64 -0.86 -8.82
N GLY A 99 -5.58 -0.13 -8.23
CA GLY A 99 -6.53 -0.64 -7.25
C GLY A 99 -6.03 -0.59 -5.80
N ALA A 100 -5.07 0.27 -5.48
CA ALA A 100 -4.66 0.47 -4.09
C ALA A 100 -5.83 1.00 -3.24
N ASP A 101 -6.00 0.42 -2.05
CA ASP A 101 -7.03 0.83 -1.09
C ASP A 101 -6.65 2.15 -0.41
N ALA A 102 -7.32 3.23 -0.84
CA ALA A 102 -7.12 4.57 -0.29
C ALA A 102 -7.57 4.71 1.18
N CYS A 103 -8.48 3.84 1.63
CA CYS A 103 -9.03 3.86 2.99
C CYS A 103 -8.18 3.08 3.99
N ALA A 104 -7.27 2.24 3.49
CA ALA A 104 -6.42 1.43 4.36
C ALA A 104 -5.42 2.28 5.15
N GLY A 105 -5.34 2.04 6.46
CA GLY A 105 -4.37 2.66 7.35
C GLY A 105 -3.13 1.80 7.61
N ASP A 106 -2.10 2.42 8.17
CA ASP A 106 -0.95 1.74 8.77
C ASP A 106 -1.34 1.02 10.09
N ASN A 107 -0.37 0.44 10.80
CA ASN A 107 -0.62 -0.25 12.08
C ASN A 107 -1.21 0.67 13.18
N ARG A 108 -1.20 1.98 13.00
CA ARG A 108 -1.83 2.97 13.88
C ARG A 108 -3.15 3.50 13.31
N GLY A 109 -3.57 3.04 12.15
CA GLY A 109 -4.75 3.53 11.45
C GLY A 109 -4.52 4.82 10.65
N ASN A 110 -3.28 5.28 10.47
CA ASN A 110 -3.03 6.48 9.67
C ASN A 110 -3.17 6.14 8.18
N THR A 111 -4.03 6.88 7.49
CA THR A 111 -4.30 6.71 6.06
C THR A 111 -3.36 7.55 5.19
N ALA A 112 -3.37 7.30 3.88
CA ALA A 112 -2.67 8.14 2.91
C ALA A 112 -3.13 9.60 2.97
N LEU A 113 -4.44 9.84 3.15
CA LEU A 113 -5.02 11.18 3.30
C LEU A 113 -4.47 11.92 4.52
N MET A 114 -4.33 11.24 5.67
CA MET A 114 -3.72 11.82 6.87
C MET A 114 -2.25 12.18 6.64
N GLY A 115 -1.51 11.32 5.93
CA GLY A 115 -0.11 11.57 5.57
C GLY A 115 0.07 12.79 4.67
N ALA A 116 -0.74 12.91 3.60
CA ALA A 116 -0.74 14.06 2.70
C ALA A 116 -1.17 15.35 3.42
N ALA A 117 -2.20 15.27 4.28
CA ALA A 117 -2.69 16.41 5.07
C ALA A 117 -1.64 16.93 6.06
N PHE A 118 -0.95 16.02 6.75
CA PHE A 118 0.18 16.37 7.63
C PHE A 118 1.26 17.17 6.89
N LYS A 119 1.61 16.74 5.68
CA LYS A 119 2.66 17.35 4.86
C LYS A 119 2.19 18.62 4.15
N GLY A 120 0.89 18.74 3.88
CA GLY A 120 0.30 19.87 3.17
C GLY A 120 0.25 19.70 1.65
N TYR A 121 0.28 18.47 1.15
CA TYR A 121 0.22 18.18 -0.29
C TYR A 121 -1.23 18.25 -0.81
N ALA A 122 -1.65 19.46 -1.18
CA ALA A 122 -3.04 19.75 -1.56
C ALA A 122 -3.50 18.97 -2.82
N ASP A 123 -2.61 18.78 -3.77
CA ASP A 123 -2.86 18.00 -4.99
C ASP A 123 -3.14 16.52 -4.67
N ILE A 124 -2.36 15.93 -3.77
CA ILE A 124 -2.56 14.54 -3.31
C ILE A 124 -3.83 14.42 -2.48
N VAL A 125 -4.10 15.38 -1.60
CA VAL A 125 -5.37 15.45 -0.85
C VAL A 125 -6.56 15.47 -1.82
N GLY A 126 -6.47 16.25 -2.91
CA GLY A 126 -7.49 16.29 -3.96
C GLY A 126 -7.71 14.94 -4.64
N LEU A 127 -6.64 14.17 -4.93
CA LEU A 127 -6.73 12.83 -5.52
C LEU A 127 -7.38 11.83 -4.55
N LEU A 128 -7.01 11.88 -3.28
CA LEU A 128 -7.50 10.95 -2.26
C LEU A 128 -8.95 11.25 -1.85
N ASN A 129 -9.36 12.52 -1.84
CA ASN A 129 -10.75 12.92 -1.59
C ASN A 129 -11.73 12.46 -2.70
N GLN A 130 -11.25 12.08 -3.87
CA GLN A 130 -12.09 11.49 -4.93
C GLN A 130 -12.37 10.00 -4.70
N GLN A 131 -11.70 9.38 -3.73
CA GLN A 131 -11.90 7.97 -3.41
C GLN A 131 -13.10 7.78 -2.47
N PRO A 132 -13.77 6.62 -2.49
CA PRO A 132 -14.97 6.39 -1.68
C PRO A 132 -14.66 6.14 -0.19
N CYS A 133 -13.76 6.93 0.39
CA CYS A 133 -13.37 6.85 1.79
C CYS A 133 -14.05 7.95 2.61
N ALA A 134 -14.34 7.67 3.87
CA ALA A 134 -14.82 8.71 4.78
C ALA A 134 -13.73 9.75 5.01
N VAL A 135 -13.99 11.02 4.67
CA VAL A 135 -13.05 12.13 4.88
C VAL A 135 -12.68 12.30 6.36
N ASP A 136 -13.60 11.92 7.24
CA ASP A 136 -13.45 11.94 8.71
C ASP A 136 -12.94 10.63 9.29
N GLN A 137 -12.41 9.71 8.47
CA GLN A 137 -11.78 8.51 8.98
C GLN A 137 -10.73 8.88 10.03
N ALA A 138 -10.79 8.23 11.19
CA ALA A 138 -9.90 8.50 12.31
C ALA A 138 -8.89 7.36 12.49
N ASN A 139 -7.68 7.70 12.92
CA ASN A 139 -6.67 6.73 13.31
C ASN A 139 -6.96 6.14 14.70
N GLY A 140 -6.08 5.25 15.21
CA GLY A 140 -6.22 4.62 16.53
C GLY A 140 -6.24 5.59 17.73
N LEU A 141 -5.90 6.86 17.52
CA LEU A 141 -5.99 7.93 18.52
C LEU A 141 -7.18 8.87 18.27
N GLY A 142 -8.10 8.54 17.38
CA GLY A 142 -9.23 9.39 17.02
C GLY A 142 -8.87 10.62 16.18
N GLN A 143 -7.65 10.68 15.65
CA GLN A 143 -7.18 11.84 14.88
C GLN A 143 -7.60 11.71 13.43
N THR A 144 -8.09 12.82 12.85
CA THR A 144 -8.51 12.92 11.43
C THR A 144 -7.47 13.68 10.58
N ALA A 145 -7.61 13.60 9.25
CA ALA A 145 -6.79 14.37 8.32
C ALA A 145 -6.91 15.89 8.58
N LEU A 146 -8.12 16.37 8.93
CA LEU A 146 -8.35 17.77 9.24
C LEU A 146 -7.56 18.23 10.48
N MET A 147 -7.47 17.38 11.52
CA MET A 147 -6.68 17.66 12.71
C MET A 147 -5.19 17.81 12.39
N PHE A 148 -4.64 16.91 11.56
CA PHE A 148 -3.24 16.99 11.12
C PHE A 148 -2.98 18.24 10.28
N ALA A 149 -3.84 18.55 9.31
CA ALA A 149 -3.71 19.77 8.51
C ALA A 149 -3.76 21.03 9.39
N SER A 150 -4.67 21.05 10.37
CA SER A 150 -4.85 22.16 11.31
C SER A 150 -3.62 22.34 12.20
N LEU A 151 -3.08 21.25 12.77
CA LEU A 151 -1.88 21.28 13.62
C LEU A 151 -0.67 21.91 12.91
N PHE A 152 -0.50 21.64 11.63
CA PHE A 152 0.66 22.09 10.86
C PHE A 152 0.37 23.31 9.96
N GLY A 153 -0.76 24.00 10.18
CA GLY A 153 -1.10 25.23 9.46
C GLY A 153 -1.24 25.06 7.95
N ARG A 154 -1.69 23.89 7.50
CA ARG A 154 -1.86 23.58 6.07
C ARG A 154 -3.17 24.16 5.55
N THR A 155 -3.24 25.49 5.45
CA THR A 155 -4.47 26.24 5.21
C THR A 155 -5.24 25.76 3.98
N GLU A 156 -4.55 25.56 2.86
CA GLU A 156 -5.16 25.07 1.62
C GLU A 156 -5.78 23.68 1.80
N VAL A 157 -5.08 22.77 2.49
CA VAL A 157 -5.58 21.44 2.79
C VAL A 157 -6.77 21.49 3.75
N VAL A 158 -6.73 22.35 4.77
CA VAL A 158 -7.88 22.57 5.69
C VAL A 158 -9.11 22.99 4.90
N GLU A 159 -8.98 23.96 3.99
CA GLU A 159 -10.09 24.40 3.15
C GLU A 159 -10.61 23.29 2.23
N GLN A 160 -9.71 22.53 1.60
CA GLN A 160 -10.09 21.38 0.76
C GLN A 160 -10.85 20.31 1.54
N LEU A 161 -10.34 19.88 2.70
CA LEU A 161 -10.99 18.88 3.53
C LEU A 161 -12.36 19.32 3.99
N ARG A 162 -12.51 20.59 4.42
CA ARG A 162 -13.81 21.17 4.81
C ARG A 162 -14.80 21.23 3.65
N LYS A 163 -14.35 21.58 2.45
CA LYS A 163 -15.20 21.54 1.24
C LYS A 163 -15.68 20.13 0.91
N HIS A 164 -14.91 19.10 1.27
CA HIS A 164 -15.30 17.69 1.12
C HIS A 164 -16.07 17.14 2.33
N GLY A 165 -16.49 17.99 3.26
CA GLY A 165 -17.36 17.62 4.37
C GLY A 165 -16.63 17.18 5.64
N ALA A 166 -15.32 17.42 5.76
CA ALA A 166 -14.61 17.11 7.01
C ALA A 166 -15.16 17.95 8.17
N SER A 167 -15.51 17.27 9.26
CA SER A 167 -16.10 17.87 10.45
C SER A 167 -15.03 18.47 11.36
N PRO A 168 -15.07 19.78 11.64
CA PRO A 168 -14.17 20.41 12.60
C PRO A 168 -14.49 20.10 14.06
N GLU A 169 -15.68 19.51 14.34
CA GLU A 169 -16.19 19.26 15.68
C GLU A 169 -15.73 17.90 16.26
N LEU A 170 -15.23 17.02 15.42
CA LEU A 170 -14.71 15.73 15.88
C LEU A 170 -13.57 15.94 16.86
N ARG A 171 -13.50 15.05 17.86
CA ARG A 171 -12.48 15.10 18.89
C ARG A 171 -11.64 13.83 18.91
N ASP A 172 -10.35 14.01 19.09
CA ASP A 172 -9.42 12.89 19.27
C ASP A 172 -9.57 12.24 20.66
N ALA A 173 -8.82 11.19 20.94
CA ALA A 173 -8.84 10.47 22.23
C ALA A 173 -8.47 11.37 23.43
N SER A 174 -7.85 12.52 23.21
CA SER A 174 -7.54 13.52 24.24
C SER A 174 -8.60 14.61 24.36
N GLY A 175 -9.71 14.51 23.60
CA GLY A 175 -10.82 15.48 23.58
C GLY A 175 -10.56 16.72 22.75
N ARG A 176 -9.47 16.78 21.94
CA ARG A 176 -9.11 17.94 21.13
C ARG A 176 -9.76 17.88 19.76
N SER A 177 -10.35 18.99 19.34
CA SER A 177 -10.87 19.22 17.99
C SER A 177 -9.76 19.72 17.04
N ALA A 178 -10.09 19.82 15.74
CA ALA A 178 -9.19 20.42 14.74
C ALA A 178 -8.82 21.87 15.10
N GLN A 179 -9.74 22.62 15.71
CA GLN A 179 -9.49 23.98 16.16
C GLN A 179 -8.54 24.02 17.37
N ASP A 180 -8.69 23.09 18.33
CA ASP A 180 -7.79 22.98 19.47
C ASP A 180 -6.37 22.63 19.00
N TRP A 181 -6.25 21.77 17.97
CA TRP A 181 -4.96 21.45 17.34
C TRP A 181 -4.33 22.67 16.65
N ALA A 182 -5.13 23.48 15.95
CA ALA A 182 -4.66 24.73 15.33
C ALA A 182 -4.13 25.73 16.37
N ALA A 183 -4.76 25.82 17.53
CA ALA A 183 -4.34 26.71 18.61
C ALA A 183 -2.98 26.32 19.24
N THR A 184 -2.52 25.08 19.04
CA THR A 184 -1.20 24.61 19.52
C THR A 184 -0.07 24.91 18.53
N GLN A 185 -0.36 25.54 17.37
CA GLN A 185 0.66 25.87 16.39
C GLN A 185 1.72 26.80 16.99
N THR A 186 2.98 26.37 16.96
CA THR A 186 4.08 27.30 16.96
C THR A 186 4.07 27.98 15.58
N PRO A 187 4.20 29.33 15.46
CA PRO A 187 4.21 30.01 14.17
C PRO A 187 5.17 29.29 13.22
N ALA A 188 4.65 28.78 12.10
CA ALA A 188 5.49 28.12 11.12
C ALA A 188 6.52 29.12 10.60
N ALA A 189 7.81 28.77 10.70
CA ALA A 189 8.83 29.50 9.96
C ALA A 189 8.41 29.53 8.48
N PRO A 190 8.53 30.69 7.79
CA PRO A 190 8.13 30.80 6.39
C PRO A 190 8.86 29.72 5.56
N VAL A 191 8.09 28.91 4.83
CA VAL A 191 8.63 27.94 3.88
C VAL A 191 9.37 28.77 2.83
N ALA A 192 10.69 28.59 2.77
CA ALA A 192 11.49 29.20 1.70
C ALA A 192 10.93 28.70 0.35
N PRO A 193 10.73 29.59 -0.64
CA PRO A 193 10.28 29.18 -1.95
C PRO A 193 11.30 28.20 -2.55
N GLU A 194 10.81 27.10 -3.06
CA GLU A 194 11.60 26.14 -3.83
C GLU A 194 12.29 26.89 -4.98
N PRO A 195 13.57 26.67 -5.22
CA PRO A 195 14.25 27.29 -6.36
C PRO A 195 13.61 26.78 -7.64
N SER A 196 12.95 27.69 -8.37
CA SER A 196 12.38 27.40 -9.67
C SER A 196 13.44 26.74 -10.58
N ALA A 197 13.17 25.51 -11.00
CA ALA A 197 13.94 24.79 -12.01
C ALA A 197 13.69 25.43 -13.38
N SER A 198 14.23 26.64 -13.58
CA SER A 198 14.30 27.29 -14.89
C SER A 198 15.71 27.83 -15.05
N ALA A 199 16.60 27.00 -15.56
CA ALA A 199 17.75 27.34 -16.40
C ALA A 199 18.71 26.14 -16.51
N ARG A 200 18.49 25.25 -17.48
CA ARG A 200 19.54 24.84 -18.43
C ARG A 200 18.95 23.98 -19.55
#